data_8cd342918ac0aa2b7a19ba344cdea957
#
_entry.id   8cd342918ac0aa2b7a19ba344cdea957
#
_cell.length_a   1.000
_cell.length_b   1.000
_cell.length_c   1.000
_cell.angle_alpha   90.00
_cell.angle_beta   90.00
_cell.angle_gamma   90.00
#
_symmetry.space_group_name_H-M   'P 1'
#
loop_
_entity.id
_entity.type
_entity.pdbx_description
1 polymer ?
#
loop_
_entity_poly.entity_id
_entity_poly.type
_entity_poly.pdbx_seq_one_letter_code
_entity_poly.pdbx_strand_id
1 'polypeptide(L)'
;MNAGAVAYGNPATDAVSLLSADQLLAAIAGRLTEPFPLITWARELGDLHAALISAVLNPQRNAPEVTEAALCADIAKVIDKINSWAASYTRHARCARRHTHTFGEVISHVAKTYAEAWWTVLHSDCEELRHSAWVHLGEVRDGYTHLIGDIRAGRVQLPLGWRGIGRTQPAG
;
A
#
# COMPACT_ATOMS: atom_id res chain seq x y z
N MET A 1 -15.89 -55.40 -9.92
CA MET A 1 -14.58 -54.81 -9.61
C MET A 1 -14.58 -53.39 -10.10
N ASN A 2 -14.84 -52.47 -9.17
CA ASN A 2 -15.02 -51.07 -9.50
C ASN A 2 -13.77 -50.33 -9.01
N ALA A 3 -12.93 -49.90 -9.93
CA ALA A 3 -11.78 -49.08 -9.62
C ALA A 3 -12.24 -47.65 -9.45
N GLY A 4 -12.25 -47.16 -8.22
CA GLY A 4 -12.55 -45.80 -7.88
C GLY A 4 -11.48 -44.86 -8.42
N ALA A 5 -11.88 -43.95 -9.31
CA ALA A 5 -11.07 -42.82 -9.74
C ALA A 5 -10.92 -41.85 -8.56
N VAL A 6 -9.74 -41.84 -7.96
CA VAL A 6 -9.35 -40.77 -7.01
C VAL A 6 -9.23 -39.50 -7.80
N ALA A 7 -10.23 -38.62 -7.67
CA ALA A 7 -10.13 -37.26 -8.15
C ALA A 7 -9.02 -36.54 -7.37
N TYR A 8 -7.87 -36.36 -8.00
CA TYR A 8 -6.87 -35.43 -7.51
C TYR A 8 -7.48 -34.02 -7.57
N GLY A 9 -7.97 -33.58 -6.42
CA GLY A 9 -8.33 -32.19 -6.20
C GLY A 9 -7.13 -31.34 -6.54
N ASN A 10 -7.29 -30.52 -7.57
CA ASN A 10 -6.38 -29.46 -7.89
C ASN A 10 -6.27 -28.58 -6.63
N PRO A 11 -5.09 -28.40 -6.01
CA PRO A 11 -4.98 -27.42 -4.95
C PRO A 11 -5.23 -26.06 -5.62
N ALA A 12 -6.47 -25.57 -5.49
CA ALA A 12 -6.81 -24.21 -5.78
C ALA A 12 -5.78 -23.37 -5.03
N THR A 13 -4.88 -22.82 -5.80
CA THR A 13 -3.86 -21.89 -5.38
C THR A 13 -4.55 -20.83 -4.55
N ASP A 14 -4.28 -20.80 -3.25
CA ASP A 14 -4.60 -19.67 -2.37
C ASP A 14 -3.94 -18.43 -3.00
N ALA A 15 -4.66 -17.81 -3.92
CA ALA A 15 -4.30 -16.51 -4.42
C ALA A 15 -4.43 -15.59 -3.21
N VAL A 16 -3.29 -15.20 -2.64
CA VAL A 16 -3.26 -14.25 -1.53
C VAL A 16 -4.19 -13.12 -1.87
N SER A 17 -5.18 -12.92 -1.01
CA SER A 17 -6.26 -11.98 -1.23
C SER A 17 -5.71 -10.57 -1.12
N LEU A 18 -5.26 -10.02 -2.26
CA LEU A 18 -4.96 -8.59 -2.34
C LEU A 18 -6.24 -7.81 -2.05
N LEU A 19 -6.16 -6.79 -1.23
CA LEU A 19 -7.30 -5.94 -0.90
C LEU A 19 -7.85 -5.30 -2.19
N SER A 20 -9.17 -5.25 -2.33
CA SER A 20 -9.79 -4.39 -3.34
C SER A 20 -9.55 -2.92 -2.98
N ALA A 21 -9.78 -2.00 -3.92
CA ALA A 21 -9.60 -0.57 -3.64
C ALA A 21 -10.49 -0.09 -2.48
N ASP A 22 -11.73 -0.57 -2.41
CA ASP A 22 -12.66 -0.21 -1.32
C ASP A 22 -12.22 -0.77 0.02
N GLN A 23 -11.71 -2.03 0.03
CA GLN A 23 -11.13 -2.62 1.24
C GLN A 23 -9.86 -1.87 1.68
N LEU A 24 -9.00 -1.47 0.73
CA LEU A 24 -7.79 -0.71 1.04
C LEU A 24 -8.14 0.65 1.65
N LEU A 25 -9.06 1.41 1.04
CA LEU A 25 -9.51 2.69 1.58
C LEU A 25 -10.20 2.54 2.94
N ALA A 26 -10.99 1.48 3.14
CA ALA A 26 -11.60 1.18 4.42
C ALA A 26 -10.57 0.81 5.49
N ALA A 27 -9.50 0.10 5.12
CA ALA A 27 -8.38 -0.21 6.01
C ALA A 27 -7.61 1.06 6.40
N ILE A 28 -7.24 1.91 5.43
CA ILE A 28 -6.58 3.21 5.66
C ILE A 28 -7.42 4.08 6.59
N ALA A 29 -8.74 4.12 6.38
CA ALA A 29 -9.69 4.86 7.22
C ALA A 29 -9.94 4.23 8.61
N GLY A 30 -9.32 3.09 8.93
CA GLY A 30 -9.51 2.39 10.20
C GLY A 30 -10.88 1.73 10.36
N ARG A 31 -11.61 1.50 9.27
CA ARG A 31 -12.96 0.88 9.28
C ARG A 31 -12.95 -0.63 9.11
N LEU A 32 -11.79 -1.23 8.78
CA LEU A 32 -11.58 -2.68 8.79
C LEU A 32 -10.75 -3.09 10.00
N THR A 33 -11.19 -4.13 10.69
CA THR A 33 -10.57 -4.65 11.92
C THR A 33 -10.15 -6.11 11.81
N GLU A 34 -10.25 -6.70 10.61
CA GLU A 34 -9.87 -8.08 10.38
C GLU A 34 -8.37 -8.30 10.62
N PRO A 35 -7.97 -9.45 11.21
CA PRO A 35 -6.57 -9.73 11.53
C PRO A 35 -5.78 -10.13 10.28
N PHE A 36 -5.64 -9.21 9.34
CA PHE A 36 -4.87 -9.39 8.11
C PHE A 36 -3.73 -8.37 8.06
N PRO A 37 -2.47 -8.79 7.88
CA PRO A 37 -1.31 -7.88 7.99
C PRO A 37 -1.40 -6.65 7.12
N LEU A 38 -1.88 -6.80 5.88
CA LEU A 38 -2.01 -5.69 4.95
C LEU A 38 -3.01 -4.62 5.42
N ILE A 39 -4.08 -5.01 6.11
CA ILE A 39 -5.06 -4.08 6.73
C ILE A 39 -4.37 -3.26 7.82
N THR A 40 -3.60 -3.91 8.68
CA THR A 40 -2.86 -3.25 9.76
C THR A 40 -1.86 -2.24 9.21
N TRP A 41 -1.08 -2.63 8.20
CA TRP A 41 -0.07 -1.75 7.58
C TRP A 41 -0.69 -0.62 6.76
N ALA A 42 -1.80 -0.87 6.07
CA ALA A 42 -2.52 0.18 5.34
C ALA A 42 -3.05 1.26 6.30
N ARG A 43 -3.57 0.85 7.45
CA ARG A 43 -3.99 1.77 8.51
C ARG A 43 -2.80 2.54 9.09
N GLU A 44 -1.70 1.84 9.42
CA GLU A 44 -0.47 2.45 9.94
C GLU A 44 0.06 3.53 8.97
N LEU A 45 0.05 3.26 7.64
CA LEU A 45 0.41 4.25 6.63
C LEU A 45 -0.56 5.44 6.61
N GLY A 46 -1.86 5.21 6.74
CA GLY A 46 -2.85 6.30 6.82
C GLY A 46 -2.58 7.23 8.00
N ASP A 47 -2.36 6.66 9.17
CA ASP A 47 -2.07 7.41 10.41
C ASP A 47 -0.73 8.17 10.29
N LEU A 48 0.31 7.56 9.74
CA LEU A 48 1.63 8.18 9.55
C LEU A 48 1.58 9.34 8.54
N HIS A 49 0.87 9.17 7.41
CA HIS A 49 0.71 10.25 6.44
C HIS A 49 -0.13 11.40 6.99
N ALA A 50 -1.18 11.13 7.76
CA ALA A 50 -1.95 12.17 8.43
C ALA A 50 -1.11 12.95 9.45
N ALA A 51 -0.27 12.24 10.22
CA ALA A 51 0.66 12.86 11.16
C ALA A 51 1.70 13.72 10.43
N LEU A 52 2.24 13.24 9.30
CA LEU A 52 3.22 13.97 8.48
C LEU A 52 2.62 15.26 7.92
N ILE A 53 1.39 15.22 7.38
CA ILE A 53 0.69 16.41 6.88
C ILE A 53 0.48 17.41 8.02
N SER A 54 0.06 16.93 9.19
CA SER A 54 -0.12 17.78 10.37
C SER A 54 1.21 18.41 10.82
N ALA A 55 2.31 17.66 10.77
CA ALA A 55 3.63 18.15 11.14
C ALA A 55 4.11 19.26 10.21
N VAL A 56 3.89 19.11 8.91
CA VAL A 56 4.31 20.08 7.89
C VAL A 56 3.45 21.33 7.92
N LEU A 57 2.11 21.19 8.03
CA LEU A 57 1.19 22.32 7.91
C LEU A 57 0.90 23.02 9.26
N ASN A 58 1.11 22.37 10.40
CA ASN A 58 0.90 22.92 11.73
C ASN A 58 2.09 22.66 12.67
N PRO A 59 3.29 23.17 12.37
CA PRO A 59 4.49 22.85 13.14
C PRO A 59 4.43 23.26 14.61
N GLN A 60 3.56 24.22 14.97
CA GLN A 60 3.39 24.71 16.34
C GLN A 60 2.54 23.79 17.23
N ARG A 61 1.82 22.84 16.66
CA ARG A 61 0.93 21.91 17.38
C ARG A 61 1.58 20.57 17.75
N ASN A 62 2.73 20.29 17.17
CA ASN A 62 3.39 18.99 17.34
C ASN A 62 4.25 18.99 18.60
N ALA A 63 4.24 17.85 19.29
CA ALA A 63 5.22 17.58 20.34
C ALA A 63 6.63 17.63 19.75
N PRO A 64 7.62 18.24 20.43
CA PRO A 64 8.98 18.42 19.91
C PRO A 64 9.71 17.10 19.58
N GLU A 65 9.15 15.98 19.99
CA GLU A 65 9.72 14.63 19.77
C GLU A 65 9.35 14.02 18.41
N VAL A 66 8.33 14.53 17.70
CA VAL A 66 7.88 13.98 16.42
C VAL A 66 8.44 14.84 15.28
N THR A 67 9.53 14.39 14.72
CA THR A 67 10.15 15.06 13.56
C THR A 67 9.62 14.49 12.25
N GLU A 68 9.55 15.32 11.21
CA GLU A 68 9.23 14.89 9.85
C GLU A 68 10.12 13.73 9.39
N ALA A 69 11.42 13.79 9.72
CA ALA A 69 12.38 12.74 9.38
C ALA A 69 12.03 11.40 10.05
N ALA A 70 11.57 11.41 11.31
CA ALA A 70 11.15 10.20 12.01
C ALA A 70 9.90 9.59 11.35
N LEU A 71 8.91 10.40 11.00
CA LEU A 71 7.70 9.95 10.30
C LEU A 71 8.03 9.35 8.93
N CYS A 72 8.90 10.00 8.15
CA CYS A 72 9.37 9.46 6.87
C CYS A 72 10.10 8.12 7.04
N ALA A 73 10.92 7.98 8.09
CA ALA A 73 11.59 6.72 8.39
C ALA A 73 10.59 5.60 8.77
N ASP A 74 9.55 5.92 9.52
CA ASP A 74 8.52 4.95 9.89
C ASP A 74 7.66 4.55 8.69
N ILE A 75 7.29 5.48 7.81
CA ILE A 75 6.63 5.18 6.53
C ILE A 75 7.49 4.20 5.72
N ALA A 76 8.79 4.46 5.58
CA ALA A 76 9.70 3.58 4.85
C ALA A 76 9.74 2.16 5.45
N LYS A 77 9.75 2.02 6.78
CA LYS A 77 9.69 0.71 7.46
C LYS A 77 8.41 -0.05 7.14
N VAL A 78 7.26 0.64 7.09
CA VAL A 78 5.99 -0.02 6.74
C VAL A 78 5.98 -0.43 5.28
N ILE A 79 6.49 0.40 4.37
CA ILE A 79 6.67 0.04 2.96
C ILE A 79 7.51 -1.24 2.83
N ASP A 80 8.62 -1.35 3.56
CA ASP A 80 9.48 -2.54 3.55
C ASP A 80 8.78 -3.78 4.09
N LYS A 81 7.96 -3.66 5.13
CA LYS A 81 7.11 -4.77 5.63
C LYS A 81 6.15 -5.27 4.54
N ILE A 82 5.47 -4.36 3.86
CA ILE A 82 4.54 -4.69 2.77
C ILE A 82 5.28 -5.33 1.59
N ASN A 83 6.44 -4.80 1.21
CA ASN A 83 7.25 -5.35 0.12
C ASN A 83 7.76 -6.76 0.44
N SER A 84 8.21 -7.00 1.68
CA SER A 84 8.67 -8.31 2.13
C SER A 84 7.52 -9.33 2.12
N TRP A 85 6.34 -8.92 2.56
CA TRP A 85 5.14 -9.73 2.49
C TRP A 85 4.75 -10.03 1.04
N ALA A 86 4.68 -9.02 0.17
CA ALA A 86 4.33 -9.18 -1.23
C ALA A 86 5.30 -10.11 -1.97
N ALA A 87 6.60 -10.03 -1.67
CA ALA A 87 7.61 -10.92 -2.25
C ALA A 87 7.38 -12.40 -1.94
N SER A 88 6.78 -12.71 -0.78
CA SER A 88 6.50 -14.08 -0.36
C SER A 88 5.24 -14.65 -1.03
N TYR A 89 4.34 -13.79 -1.50
CA TYR A 89 3.00 -14.17 -1.93
C TYR A 89 2.71 -13.86 -3.40
N THR A 90 3.46 -12.97 -4.04
CA THR A 90 3.23 -12.66 -5.46
C THR A 90 3.98 -13.63 -6.36
N ARG A 91 3.26 -14.28 -7.27
CA ARG A 91 3.89 -15.15 -8.27
C ARG A 91 4.72 -14.34 -9.26
N HIS A 92 5.95 -14.79 -9.50
CA HIS A 92 6.79 -14.26 -10.56
C HIS A 92 6.29 -14.79 -11.91
N ALA A 93 5.52 -13.98 -12.63
CA ALA A 93 5.12 -14.29 -14.00
C ALA A 93 6.30 -13.94 -14.95
N ARG A 94 6.93 -14.97 -15.54
CA ARG A 94 8.16 -14.81 -16.34
C ARG A 94 8.05 -13.84 -17.52
N CYS A 95 6.84 -13.58 -18.03
CA CYS A 95 6.58 -12.72 -19.19
C CYS A 95 5.79 -11.45 -18.85
N ALA A 96 5.53 -11.16 -17.58
CA ALA A 96 4.78 -9.99 -17.17
C ALA A 96 5.62 -8.71 -17.28
N ARG A 97 4.98 -7.60 -17.66
CA ARG A 97 5.63 -6.28 -17.63
C ARG A 97 5.97 -5.93 -16.18
N ARG A 98 7.16 -5.34 -15.97
CA ARG A 98 7.54 -4.84 -14.65
C ARG A 98 6.91 -3.48 -14.40
N HIS A 99 6.29 -3.33 -13.22
CA HIS A 99 5.85 -2.05 -12.70
C HIS A 99 7.06 -1.24 -12.21
N THR A 100 6.94 0.08 -12.14
CA THR A 100 8.02 0.97 -11.68
C THR A 100 8.10 1.10 -10.17
N HIS A 101 6.98 0.91 -9.47
CA HIS A 101 6.87 1.04 -8.02
C HIS A 101 6.61 -0.32 -7.37
N THR A 102 7.12 -0.49 -6.16
CA THR A 102 6.84 -1.65 -5.31
C THR A 102 5.40 -1.61 -4.80
N PHE A 103 4.91 -2.73 -4.29
CA PHE A 103 3.56 -2.80 -3.75
C PHE A 103 3.37 -1.88 -2.54
N GLY A 104 4.39 -1.82 -1.67
CA GLY A 104 4.37 -0.93 -0.50
C GLY A 104 4.34 0.55 -0.90
N GLU A 105 5.09 0.95 -1.94
CA GLU A 105 5.05 2.32 -2.46
C GLU A 105 3.68 2.68 -3.04
N VAL A 106 3.04 1.75 -3.76
CA VAL A 106 1.69 1.97 -4.29
C VAL A 106 0.68 2.17 -3.16
N ILE A 107 0.69 1.29 -2.14
CA ILE A 107 -0.22 1.42 -0.99
C ILE A 107 0.06 2.70 -0.21
N SER A 108 1.33 3.06 -0.01
CA SER A 108 1.73 4.31 0.63
C SER A 108 1.23 5.54 -0.14
N HIS A 109 1.28 5.49 -1.48
CA HIS A 109 0.73 6.57 -2.32
C HIS A 109 -0.78 6.72 -2.15
N VAL A 110 -1.54 5.62 -2.13
CA VAL A 110 -2.99 5.65 -1.85
C VAL A 110 -3.27 6.23 -0.47
N ALA A 111 -2.51 5.80 0.55
CA ALA A 111 -2.67 6.29 1.92
C ALA A 111 -2.35 7.79 2.05
N LYS A 112 -1.29 8.25 1.38
CA LYS A 112 -0.93 9.68 1.31
C LYS A 112 -2.05 10.50 0.67
N THR A 113 -2.51 10.09 -0.51
CA THR A 113 -3.58 10.80 -1.24
C THR A 113 -4.87 10.84 -0.44
N TYR A 114 -5.21 9.76 0.27
CA TYR A 114 -6.35 9.73 1.18
C TYR A 114 -6.19 10.75 2.32
N ALA A 115 -5.04 10.79 2.97
CA ALA A 115 -4.78 11.72 4.06
C ALA A 115 -4.80 13.19 3.59
N GLU A 116 -4.24 13.49 2.41
CA GLU A 116 -4.25 14.81 1.79
C GLU A 116 -5.69 15.25 1.44
N ALA A 117 -6.48 14.37 0.83
CA ALA A 117 -7.87 14.65 0.49
C ALA A 117 -8.69 14.93 1.75
N TRP A 118 -8.54 14.09 2.78
CA TRP A 118 -9.23 14.27 4.05
C TRP A 118 -8.83 15.55 4.78
N TRP A 119 -7.54 15.86 4.82
CA TRP A 119 -7.04 17.13 5.36
C TRP A 119 -7.66 18.33 4.64
N THR A 120 -7.66 18.30 3.30
CA THR A 120 -8.21 19.38 2.48
C THR A 120 -9.70 19.59 2.77
N VAL A 121 -10.48 18.52 2.88
CA VAL A 121 -11.92 18.60 3.19
C VAL A 121 -12.17 19.21 4.56
N LEU A 122 -11.34 18.92 5.55
CA LEU A 122 -11.52 19.41 6.92
C LEU A 122 -11.03 20.84 7.15
N HIS A 123 -10.08 21.32 6.34
CA HIS A 123 -9.37 22.57 6.63
C HIS A 123 -9.46 23.62 5.51
N SER A 124 -10.02 23.28 4.36
CA SER A 124 -10.20 24.25 3.25
C SER A 124 -11.64 24.70 3.15
N ASP A 125 -11.85 26.02 3.05
CA ASP A 125 -13.16 26.61 2.74
C ASP A 125 -13.41 26.69 1.21
N CYS A 126 -12.39 26.41 0.38
CA CYS A 126 -12.48 26.43 -1.07
C CYS A 126 -13.13 25.14 -1.58
N GLU A 127 -14.32 25.26 -2.16
CA GLU A 127 -15.09 24.10 -2.66
C GLU A 127 -14.38 23.44 -3.84
N GLU A 128 -13.78 24.20 -4.75
CA GLU A 128 -13.05 23.69 -5.91
C GLU A 128 -11.85 22.85 -5.47
N LEU A 129 -11.15 23.28 -4.41
CA LEU A 129 -10.01 22.56 -3.88
C LEU A 129 -10.45 21.23 -3.22
N ARG A 130 -11.54 21.26 -2.45
CA ARG A 130 -12.13 20.03 -1.87
C ARG A 130 -12.57 19.06 -2.95
N HIS A 131 -13.25 19.57 -3.98
CA HIS A 131 -13.67 18.75 -5.11
C HIS A 131 -12.47 18.12 -5.85
N SER A 132 -11.46 18.94 -6.17
CA SER A 132 -10.23 18.46 -6.82
C SER A 132 -9.52 17.38 -6.02
N ALA A 133 -9.44 17.52 -4.70
CA ALA A 133 -8.84 16.52 -3.83
C ALA A 133 -9.59 15.18 -3.87
N TRP A 134 -10.93 15.20 -3.89
CA TRP A 134 -11.75 13.98 -4.05
C TRP A 134 -11.62 13.35 -5.43
N VAL A 135 -11.58 14.16 -6.49
CA VAL A 135 -11.37 13.66 -7.86
C VAL A 135 -10.01 12.95 -7.94
N HIS A 136 -8.95 13.57 -7.42
CA HIS A 136 -7.62 12.96 -7.40
C HIS A 136 -7.59 11.64 -6.61
N LEU A 137 -8.24 11.57 -5.46
CA LEU A 137 -8.37 10.31 -4.72
C LEU A 137 -9.11 9.24 -5.54
N GLY A 138 -10.16 9.64 -6.29
CA GLY A 138 -10.86 8.76 -7.21
C GLY A 138 -9.95 8.18 -8.29
N GLU A 139 -9.13 9.03 -8.92
CA GLU A 139 -8.16 8.62 -9.94
C GLU A 139 -7.14 7.61 -9.39
N VAL A 140 -6.59 7.88 -8.20
CA VAL A 140 -5.62 6.98 -7.54
C VAL A 140 -6.29 5.64 -7.16
N ARG A 141 -7.54 5.66 -6.66
CA ARG A 141 -8.33 4.47 -6.39
C ARG A 141 -8.53 3.61 -7.64
N ASP A 142 -8.89 4.24 -8.76
CA ASP A 142 -9.11 3.54 -10.03
C ASP A 142 -7.80 2.97 -10.59
N GLY A 143 -6.71 3.71 -10.49
CA GLY A 143 -5.36 3.24 -10.83
C GLY A 143 -4.97 2.00 -10.02
N TYR A 144 -5.22 1.99 -8.71
CA TYR A 144 -5.00 0.83 -7.85
C TYR A 144 -5.88 -0.36 -8.27
N THR A 145 -7.16 -0.12 -8.58
CA THR A 145 -8.09 -1.18 -9.04
C THR A 145 -7.57 -1.87 -10.31
N HIS A 146 -7.10 -1.10 -11.29
CA HIS A 146 -6.51 -1.63 -12.51
C HIS A 146 -5.24 -2.42 -12.23
N LEU A 147 -4.35 -1.89 -11.38
CA LEU A 147 -3.11 -2.57 -11.01
C LEU A 147 -3.38 -3.93 -10.35
N ILE A 148 -4.31 -4.01 -9.40
CA ILE A 148 -4.68 -5.28 -8.75
C ILE A 148 -5.26 -6.27 -9.77
N GLY A 149 -6.08 -5.80 -10.71
CA GLY A 149 -6.58 -6.61 -11.82
C GLY A 149 -5.46 -7.17 -12.69
N ASP A 150 -4.47 -6.36 -13.02
CA ASP A 150 -3.30 -6.76 -13.82
C ASP A 150 -2.38 -7.74 -13.09
N ILE A 151 -2.17 -7.55 -11.79
CA ILE A 151 -1.39 -8.47 -10.95
C ILE A 151 -2.10 -9.83 -10.88
N ARG A 152 -3.39 -9.85 -10.59
CA ARG A 152 -4.19 -11.10 -10.52
C ARG A 152 -4.21 -11.85 -11.84
N ALA A 153 -4.24 -11.12 -12.96
CA ALA A 153 -4.20 -11.70 -14.30
C ALA A 153 -2.77 -12.07 -14.76
N GLY A 154 -1.74 -11.83 -13.95
CA GLY A 154 -0.35 -12.10 -14.32
C GLY A 154 0.20 -11.20 -15.43
N ARG A 155 -0.43 -10.07 -15.71
CA ARG A 155 0.02 -9.10 -16.74
C ARG A 155 1.11 -8.17 -16.26
N VAL A 156 1.15 -7.90 -14.94
CA VAL A 156 2.12 -7.01 -14.30
C VAL A 156 2.81 -7.74 -13.15
N GLN A 157 4.11 -7.54 -13.06
CA GLN A 157 4.96 -7.97 -11.96
C GLN A 157 5.47 -6.75 -11.21
N LEU A 158 5.31 -6.76 -9.89
CA LEU A 158 5.85 -5.72 -9.02
C LEU A 158 7.34 -5.94 -8.75
N PRO A 159 8.16 -4.89 -8.71
CA PRO A 159 9.54 -5.00 -8.28
C PRO A 159 9.60 -5.36 -6.79
N LEU A 160 10.64 -6.07 -6.39
CA LEU A 160 10.88 -6.46 -4.99
C LEU A 160 11.39 -5.30 -4.12
N GLY A 161 11.55 -4.12 -4.69
CA GLY A 161 12.18 -2.96 -4.06
C GLY A 161 13.68 -2.90 -4.33
N TRP A 162 14.20 -1.69 -4.32
CA TRP A 162 15.63 -1.45 -4.42
C TRP A 162 16.19 -1.22 -3.01
N ARG A 163 17.10 -2.09 -2.58
CA ARG A 163 17.70 -2.02 -1.23
C ARG A 163 18.81 -0.97 -1.11
N GLY A 164 18.98 -0.14 -2.14
CA GLY A 164 20.05 0.84 -2.17
C GLY A 164 21.40 0.23 -2.60
N ILE A 165 22.42 1.08 -2.68
CA ILE A 165 23.80 0.62 -2.85
C ILE A 165 24.24 0.08 -1.50
N GLY A 166 24.16 -1.23 -1.28
CA GLY A 166 24.65 -1.87 -0.08
C GLY A 166 26.11 -1.48 0.13
N ARG A 167 26.45 -0.94 1.31
CA ARG A 167 27.84 -0.91 1.73
C ARG A 167 28.29 -2.37 1.80
N THR A 168 29.07 -2.79 0.83
CA THR A 168 29.86 -4.02 0.94
C THR A 168 30.76 -3.86 2.15
N GLN A 169 30.42 -4.51 3.26
CA GLN A 169 31.39 -4.67 4.33
C GLN A 169 32.52 -5.51 3.72
N PRO A 170 33.77 -5.05 3.76
CA PRO A 170 34.89 -5.88 3.40
C PRO A 170 34.89 -7.08 4.35
N ALA A 171 34.88 -8.29 3.77
CA ALA A 171 35.08 -9.50 4.53
C ALA A 171 36.43 -9.39 5.26
N GLY A 172 36.36 -9.40 6.62
CA GLY A 172 37.51 -9.56 7.48
C GLY A 172 37.93 -11.02 7.58
#